data_982840f4a2b22dd7d72100d77055c92f
#
_entry.id   982840f4a2b22dd7d72100d77055c92f
#
_cell.length_a   1.000
_cell.length_b   1.000
_cell.length_c   1.000
_cell.angle_alpha   90.00
_cell.angle_beta   90.00
_cell.angle_gamma   90.00
#
_symmetry.space_group_name_H-M   'P 1'
#
loop_
_entity.id
_entity.type
_entity.pdbx_description
1 polymer ?
#
loop_
_entity_poly.entity_id
_entity_poly.type
_entity_poly.pdbx_seq_one_letter_code
_entity_poly.pdbx_strand_id
1 'polypeptide(L)'
;MATGSDQELWERLRVGDHFALGELFDRYADDVRAFAFRRTASWSTADDVVQSTFLSTWRRFQRNPPGRLTGPSARGWLLMVAGNECKSLHRTASRLRRLLDRLPDPGPGSDHAPEVARRLDDERQMSAVRRAVAKLPRHERETLELVVWSGLTMAEAADALGVPVGTVKARLHRTRRRFPDLLSRVALNEELS
;
A
#
# COMPACT_ATOMS: atom_id res chain seq x y z
N MET A 1 -8.43 20.03 -13.07
CA MET A 1 -8.01 19.36 -14.32
C MET A 1 -6.52 19.14 -14.25
N ALA A 2 -6.07 17.91 -14.19
CA ALA A 2 -4.63 17.59 -14.21
C ALA A 2 -4.09 17.85 -15.62
N THR A 3 -3.28 18.90 -15.78
CA THR A 3 -2.93 19.46 -17.10
C THR A 3 -1.55 19.03 -17.59
N GLY A 4 -0.77 18.24 -16.82
CA GLY A 4 0.58 17.81 -17.20
C GLY A 4 0.73 16.30 -17.23
N SER A 5 1.70 15.78 -18.01
CA SER A 5 2.13 14.41 -17.92
C SER A 5 2.84 14.16 -16.57
N ASP A 6 2.90 12.91 -16.12
CA ASP A 6 3.62 12.57 -14.88
C ASP A 6 5.10 12.95 -14.94
N GLN A 7 5.70 12.89 -16.13
CA GLN A 7 7.07 13.30 -16.34
C GLN A 7 7.26 14.80 -16.14
N GLU A 8 6.35 15.63 -16.64
CA GLU A 8 6.34 17.08 -16.42
C GLU A 8 6.15 17.41 -14.94
N LEU A 9 5.15 16.78 -14.30
CA LEU A 9 4.90 16.97 -12.87
C LEU A 9 6.10 16.56 -12.02
N TRP A 10 6.76 15.47 -12.39
CA TRP A 10 7.96 14.98 -11.73
C TRP A 10 9.13 15.98 -11.81
N GLU A 11 9.41 16.53 -13.00
CA GLU A 11 10.47 17.52 -13.17
C GLU A 11 10.12 18.84 -12.44
N ARG A 12 8.87 19.29 -12.48
CA ARG A 12 8.41 20.46 -11.71
C ARG A 12 8.62 20.22 -10.20
N LEU A 13 8.27 19.03 -9.71
CA LEU A 13 8.46 18.67 -8.31
C LEU A 13 9.95 18.63 -7.93
N ARG A 14 10.85 18.20 -8.83
CA ARG A 14 12.30 18.19 -8.62
C ARG A 14 12.91 19.58 -8.44
N VAL A 15 12.29 20.59 -9.00
CA VAL A 15 12.73 22.01 -8.82
C VAL A 15 11.96 22.72 -7.69
N GLY A 16 11.15 21.99 -6.91
CA GLY A 16 10.50 22.51 -5.71
C GLY A 16 9.08 23.06 -5.93
N ASP A 17 8.47 22.81 -7.08
CA ASP A 17 7.08 23.23 -7.34
C ASP A 17 6.10 22.31 -6.56
N HIS A 18 5.55 22.85 -5.47
CA HIS A 18 4.59 22.13 -4.63
C HIS A 18 3.23 21.92 -5.29
N PHE A 19 2.85 22.75 -6.28
CA PHE A 19 1.60 22.54 -7.03
C PHE A 19 1.64 21.24 -7.82
N ALA A 20 2.80 20.84 -8.35
CA ALA A 20 2.98 19.55 -9.01
C ALA A 20 2.68 18.36 -8.06
N LEU A 21 2.99 18.49 -6.76
CA LEU A 21 2.59 17.46 -5.77
C LEU A 21 1.08 17.41 -5.59
N GLY A 22 0.41 18.55 -5.58
CA GLY A 22 -1.06 18.62 -5.53
C GLY A 22 -1.71 17.91 -6.72
N GLU A 23 -1.21 18.13 -7.94
CA GLU A 23 -1.68 17.46 -9.15
C GLU A 23 -1.43 15.92 -9.10
N LEU A 24 -0.30 15.48 -8.56
CA LEU A 24 -0.04 14.05 -8.33
C LEU A 24 -0.95 13.47 -7.23
N PHE A 25 -1.26 14.25 -6.21
CA PHE A 25 -2.21 13.85 -5.16
C PHE A 25 -3.60 13.62 -5.75
N ASP A 26 -4.14 14.58 -6.50
CA ASP A 26 -5.46 14.47 -7.13
C ASP A 26 -5.55 13.28 -8.07
N ARG A 27 -4.44 12.92 -8.71
CA ARG A 27 -4.36 11.79 -9.66
C ARG A 27 -4.25 10.42 -8.98
N TYR A 28 -3.56 10.31 -7.86
CA TYR A 28 -3.15 9.03 -7.29
C TYR A 28 -3.57 8.78 -5.84
N ALA A 29 -4.24 9.72 -5.17
CA ALA A 29 -4.65 9.53 -3.78
C ALA A 29 -5.56 8.30 -3.60
N ASP A 30 -6.50 8.09 -4.51
CA ASP A 30 -7.41 6.93 -4.45
C ASP A 30 -6.67 5.60 -4.72
N ASP A 31 -5.72 5.59 -5.65
CA ASP A 31 -4.87 4.42 -5.89
C ASP A 31 -4.03 4.05 -4.67
N VAL A 32 -3.43 5.06 -4.03
CA VAL A 32 -2.65 4.91 -2.79
C VAL A 32 -3.56 4.43 -1.65
N ARG A 33 -4.77 5.00 -1.52
CA ARG A 33 -5.76 4.60 -0.52
C ARG A 33 -6.16 3.13 -0.69
N ALA A 34 -6.55 2.74 -1.90
CA ALA A 34 -6.94 1.37 -2.21
C ALA A 34 -5.80 0.37 -1.96
N PHE A 35 -4.56 0.74 -2.31
CA PHE A 35 -3.38 -0.06 -2.02
C PHE A 35 -3.14 -0.20 -0.52
N ALA A 36 -3.20 0.90 0.22
CA ALA A 36 -3.00 0.92 1.66
C ALA A 36 -4.07 0.11 2.39
N PHE A 37 -5.35 0.23 2.01
CA PHE A 37 -6.44 -0.57 2.56
C PHE A 37 -6.18 -2.08 2.41
N ARG A 38 -5.79 -2.54 1.22
CA ARG A 38 -5.48 -3.97 1.00
C ARG A 38 -4.33 -4.46 1.88
N ARG A 39 -3.40 -3.58 2.25
CA ARG A 39 -2.25 -3.92 3.12
C ARG A 39 -2.53 -3.82 4.60
N THR A 40 -3.45 -2.97 5.00
CA THR A 40 -3.74 -2.67 6.42
C THR A 40 -5.04 -3.31 6.89
N ALA A 41 -5.99 -3.54 5.98
CA ALA A 41 -7.37 -3.91 6.26
C ALA A 41 -8.03 -2.92 7.22
N SER A 42 -7.75 -1.63 7.06
CA SER A 42 -8.32 -0.55 7.85
C SER A 42 -8.40 0.72 7.00
N TRP A 43 -9.58 1.28 6.86
CA TRP A 43 -9.82 2.52 6.11
C TRP A 43 -9.16 3.72 6.78
N SER A 44 -9.27 3.83 8.11
CA SER A 44 -8.61 4.91 8.86
C SER A 44 -7.09 4.88 8.66
N THR A 45 -6.47 3.70 8.78
CA THR A 45 -5.03 3.54 8.54
C THR A 45 -4.67 3.83 7.07
N ALA A 46 -5.56 3.50 6.12
CA ALA A 46 -5.32 3.80 4.70
C ALA A 46 -5.29 5.30 4.44
N ASP A 47 -6.17 6.08 5.07
CA ASP A 47 -6.18 7.54 5.00
C ASP A 47 -4.89 8.15 5.58
N ASP A 48 -4.41 7.64 6.72
CA ASP A 48 -3.13 8.04 7.30
C ASP A 48 -1.95 7.73 6.36
N VAL A 49 -1.99 6.58 5.68
CA VAL A 49 -0.96 6.21 4.69
C VAL A 49 -0.98 7.16 3.51
N VAL A 50 -2.15 7.59 3.00
CA VAL A 50 -2.24 8.57 1.92
C VAL A 50 -1.50 9.85 2.33
N GLN A 51 -1.84 10.44 3.48
CA GLN A 51 -1.19 11.66 3.97
C GLN A 51 0.32 11.48 4.12
N SER A 52 0.74 10.39 4.79
CA SER A 52 2.15 10.09 5.03
C SER A 52 2.92 9.88 3.72
N THR A 53 2.30 9.25 2.71
CA THR A 53 2.91 9.01 1.40
C THR A 53 3.27 10.32 0.71
N PHE A 54 2.33 11.26 0.61
CA PHE A 54 2.58 12.52 -0.08
C PHE A 54 3.50 13.44 0.72
N LEU A 55 3.42 13.44 2.05
CA LEU A 55 4.38 14.16 2.90
C LEU A 55 5.80 13.59 2.76
N SER A 56 5.95 12.26 2.75
CA SER A 56 7.25 11.61 2.56
C SER A 56 7.80 11.84 1.15
N THR A 57 6.93 11.87 0.14
CA THR A 57 7.27 12.25 -1.23
C THR A 57 7.83 13.66 -1.25
N TRP A 58 7.11 14.63 -0.70
CA TRP A 58 7.58 16.02 -0.61
C TRP A 58 8.94 16.13 0.07
N ARG A 59 9.08 15.56 1.28
CA ARG A 59 10.33 15.58 2.03
C ARG A 59 11.50 14.95 1.27
N ARG A 60 11.22 13.89 0.53
CA ARG A 60 12.22 13.22 -0.31
C ARG A 60 12.73 14.13 -1.41
N PHE A 61 11.81 14.81 -2.12
CA PHE A 61 12.17 15.74 -3.18
C PHE A 61 12.91 16.96 -2.67
N GLN A 62 12.56 17.48 -1.49
CA GLN A 62 13.26 18.62 -0.88
C GLN A 62 14.68 18.28 -0.43
N ARG A 63 14.94 17.06 0.05
CA ARG A 63 16.26 16.70 0.61
C ARG A 63 17.21 16.13 -0.43
N ASN A 64 16.73 15.23 -1.25
CA ASN A 64 17.49 14.52 -2.25
C ASN A 64 16.53 14.04 -3.34
N PRO A 65 16.24 14.89 -4.33
CA PRO A 65 15.30 14.57 -5.39
C PRO A 65 15.67 13.26 -6.07
N PRO A 66 14.68 12.37 -6.31
CA PRO A 66 14.92 11.18 -7.12
C PRO A 66 15.42 11.56 -8.52
N GLY A 67 16.08 10.63 -9.22
CA GLY A 67 16.41 10.78 -10.62
C GLY A 67 15.17 11.03 -11.48
N ARG A 68 15.37 11.13 -12.80
CA ARG A 68 14.25 11.25 -13.73
C ARG A 68 13.31 10.07 -13.60
N LEU A 69 12.03 10.32 -13.86
CA LEU A 69 11.03 9.26 -13.89
C LEU A 69 11.35 8.32 -15.09
N THR A 70 11.59 7.05 -14.81
CA THR A 70 11.99 6.06 -15.82
C THR A 70 10.80 5.54 -16.64
N GLY A 71 9.60 5.54 -16.05
CA GLY A 71 8.37 5.09 -16.70
C GLY A 71 7.45 6.25 -17.11
N PRO A 72 6.31 5.94 -17.75
CA PRO A 72 5.31 6.92 -18.14
C PRO A 72 4.52 7.49 -16.95
N SER A 73 4.60 6.85 -15.78
CA SER A 73 3.75 7.14 -14.62
C SER A 73 4.53 7.14 -13.31
N ALA A 74 4.24 8.10 -12.44
CA ALA A 74 4.73 8.18 -11.06
C ALA A 74 4.06 7.15 -10.12
N ARG A 75 3.00 6.51 -10.58
CA ARG A 75 2.15 5.59 -9.79
C ARG A 75 2.96 4.50 -9.08
N GLY A 76 3.80 3.78 -9.81
CA GLY A 76 4.61 2.70 -9.25
C GLY A 76 5.52 3.17 -8.12
N TRP A 77 6.15 4.34 -8.29
CA TRP A 77 7.00 4.93 -7.28
C TRP A 77 6.20 5.37 -6.04
N LEU A 78 5.04 6.01 -6.23
CA LEU A 78 4.15 6.41 -5.11
C LEU A 78 3.67 5.19 -4.32
N LEU A 79 3.29 4.09 -4.99
CA LEU A 79 2.91 2.85 -4.33
C LEU A 79 4.06 2.20 -3.54
N MET A 80 5.31 2.36 -4.00
CA MET A 80 6.48 1.92 -3.23
C MET A 80 6.68 2.77 -1.96
N VAL A 81 6.48 4.09 -2.04
CA VAL A 81 6.49 4.98 -0.86
C VAL A 81 5.38 4.57 0.10
N ALA A 82 4.14 4.41 -0.39
CA ALA A 82 3.00 3.95 0.42
C ALA A 82 3.27 2.61 1.10
N GLY A 83 3.91 1.68 0.39
CA GLY A 83 4.33 0.39 0.95
C GLY A 83 5.30 0.53 2.13
N ASN A 84 6.18 1.51 2.11
CA ASN A 84 7.09 1.80 3.21
C ASN A 84 6.35 2.47 4.38
N GLU A 85 5.41 3.38 4.11
CA GLU A 85 4.56 3.99 5.15
C GLU A 85 3.69 2.96 5.86
N CYS A 86 3.05 2.02 5.14
CA CYS A 86 2.34 0.90 5.76
C CYS A 86 3.22 0.10 6.73
N LYS A 87 4.48 -0.18 6.35
CA LYS A 87 5.43 -0.90 7.23
C LYS A 87 5.80 -0.08 8.46
N SER A 88 5.93 1.24 8.30
CA SER A 88 6.27 2.17 9.39
C SER A 88 5.14 2.23 10.42
N LEU A 89 3.91 2.47 9.97
CA LEU A 89 2.73 2.52 10.82
C LEU A 89 2.51 1.19 11.56
N HIS A 90 2.65 0.06 10.87
CA HIS A 90 2.54 -1.26 11.50
C HIS A 90 3.57 -1.44 12.63
N ARG A 91 4.81 -1.00 12.44
CA ARG A 91 5.85 -1.08 13.48
C ARG A 91 5.51 -0.20 14.68
N THR A 92 5.02 1.01 14.43
CA THR A 92 4.60 1.95 15.49
C THR A 92 3.41 1.40 16.27
N ALA A 93 2.37 0.91 15.57
CA ALA A 93 1.20 0.29 16.20
C ALA A 93 1.58 -0.96 17.02
N SER A 94 2.49 -1.79 16.51
CA SER A 94 2.97 -2.98 17.25
C SER A 94 3.76 -2.62 18.51
N ARG A 95 4.55 -1.53 18.46
CA ARG A 95 5.24 -1.02 19.65
C ARG A 95 4.26 -0.48 20.68
N LEU A 96 3.29 0.32 20.23
CA LEU A 96 2.26 0.90 21.09
C LEU A 96 1.41 -0.20 21.74
N ARG A 97 0.97 -1.21 20.99
CA ARG A 97 0.23 -2.35 21.53
C ARG A 97 1.00 -3.05 22.63
N ARG A 98 2.29 -3.36 22.44
CA ARG A 98 3.15 -3.96 23.48
C ARG A 98 3.28 -3.12 24.74
N LEU A 99 3.12 -1.80 24.62
CA LEU A 99 3.10 -0.89 25.78
C LEU A 99 1.73 -0.87 26.45
N LEU A 100 0.64 -0.91 25.63
CA LEU A 100 -0.75 -0.89 26.10
C LEU A 100 -1.20 -2.23 26.66
N ASP A 101 -0.64 -3.38 26.23
CA ASP A 101 -0.90 -4.70 26.81
C ASP A 101 -0.62 -4.78 28.33
N ARG A 102 -0.04 -3.70 28.89
CA ARG A 102 0.18 -3.51 30.33
C ARG A 102 -0.87 -2.64 31.03
N LEU A 103 -1.89 -2.14 30.30
CA LEU A 103 -2.97 -1.31 30.82
C LEU A 103 -4.34 -1.98 30.60
N PRO A 104 -5.33 -1.82 31.49
CA PRO A 104 -6.66 -2.39 31.33
C PRO A 104 -7.37 -1.81 30.10
N ASP A 105 -8.12 -2.69 29.40
CA ASP A 105 -8.82 -2.42 28.15
C ASP A 105 -9.97 -1.39 28.34
N PRO A 106 -10.04 -0.28 27.60
CA PRO A 106 -11.24 0.53 27.51
C PRO A 106 -12.21 -0.13 26.52
N GLY A 107 -13.32 -0.67 27.02
CA GLY A 107 -14.34 -1.42 26.28
C GLY A 107 -14.88 -0.74 25.02
N PRO A 108 -15.66 -1.48 24.18
CA PRO A 108 -16.09 -1.06 22.86
C PRO A 108 -17.12 0.07 22.91
N GLY A 109 -16.80 1.20 22.30
CA GLY A 109 -17.75 2.25 21.98
C GLY A 109 -18.51 1.92 20.70
N SER A 110 -19.84 1.93 20.76
CA SER A 110 -20.71 1.67 19.62
C SER A 110 -21.64 2.85 19.35
N ASP A 111 -21.70 3.31 18.11
CA ASP A 111 -22.97 3.59 17.41
C ASP A 111 -22.68 3.69 15.90
N HIS A 112 -23.36 2.91 15.06
CA HIS A 112 -22.90 2.70 13.69
C HIS A 112 -23.99 2.97 12.66
N ALA A 113 -23.81 4.03 11.86
CA ALA A 113 -24.55 4.27 10.64
C ALA A 113 -24.26 3.13 9.59
N PRO A 114 -25.16 2.86 8.63
CA PRO A 114 -25.02 1.78 7.63
C PRO A 114 -23.69 1.79 6.86
N GLU A 115 -23.11 2.96 6.64
CA GLU A 115 -21.81 3.13 5.99
C GLU A 115 -20.67 2.53 6.83
N VAL A 116 -20.74 2.65 8.16
CA VAL A 116 -19.74 2.08 9.07
C VAL A 116 -19.83 0.56 9.09
N ALA A 117 -21.05 0.00 9.06
CA ALA A 117 -21.24 -1.44 9.00
C ALA A 117 -20.61 -2.04 7.72
N ARG A 118 -20.81 -1.40 6.56
CA ARG A 118 -20.18 -1.82 5.30
C ARG A 118 -18.65 -1.76 5.36
N ARG A 119 -18.09 -0.70 5.92
CA ARG A 119 -16.63 -0.58 6.11
C ARG A 119 -16.07 -1.67 7.02
N LEU A 120 -16.78 -2.03 8.07
CA LEU A 120 -16.38 -3.11 8.97
C LEU A 120 -16.38 -4.48 8.27
N ASP A 121 -17.35 -4.74 7.40
CA ASP A 121 -17.38 -5.99 6.63
C ASP A 121 -16.24 -6.05 5.60
N ASP A 122 -15.95 -4.94 4.90
CA ASP A 122 -14.79 -4.83 4.01
C ASP A 122 -13.48 -5.09 4.76
N GLU A 123 -13.33 -4.52 5.97
CA GLU A 123 -12.15 -4.71 6.81
C GLU A 123 -11.99 -6.16 7.29
N ARG A 124 -13.08 -6.83 7.66
CA ARG A 124 -13.07 -8.26 8.06
C ARG A 124 -12.65 -9.14 6.89
N GLN A 125 -13.26 -8.99 5.72
CA GLN A 125 -12.93 -9.76 4.52
C GLN A 125 -11.48 -9.53 4.09
N MET A 126 -11.04 -8.27 4.06
CA MET A 126 -9.67 -7.94 3.69
C MET A 126 -8.64 -8.45 4.71
N SER A 127 -9.00 -8.54 5.99
CA SER A 127 -8.12 -9.10 7.02
C SER A 127 -7.76 -10.56 6.75
N ALA A 128 -8.70 -11.38 6.29
CA ALA A 128 -8.44 -12.77 5.90
C ALA A 128 -7.45 -12.85 4.73
N VAL A 129 -7.71 -12.10 3.66
CA VAL A 129 -6.82 -12.02 2.49
C VAL A 129 -5.42 -11.55 2.90
N ARG A 130 -5.34 -10.51 3.72
CA ARG A 130 -4.08 -9.97 4.24
C ARG A 130 -3.29 -11.01 5.03
N ARG A 131 -3.95 -11.83 5.87
CA ARG A 131 -3.30 -12.90 6.63
C ARG A 131 -2.69 -13.96 5.70
N ALA A 132 -3.37 -14.32 4.62
CA ALA A 132 -2.85 -15.23 3.61
C ALA A 132 -1.62 -14.64 2.89
N VAL A 133 -1.74 -13.41 2.42
CA VAL A 133 -0.67 -12.68 1.72
C VAL A 133 0.55 -12.46 2.62
N ALA A 134 0.34 -12.23 3.93
CA ALA A 134 1.44 -12.05 4.90
C ALA A 134 2.33 -13.29 5.06
N LYS A 135 1.81 -14.50 4.75
CA LYS A 135 2.59 -15.76 4.76
C LYS A 135 3.51 -15.91 3.55
N LEU A 136 3.33 -15.10 2.50
CA LEU A 136 4.23 -15.09 1.35
C LEU A 136 5.60 -14.48 1.72
N PRO A 137 6.70 -14.96 1.10
CA PRO A 137 7.99 -14.27 1.17
C PRO A 137 7.84 -12.80 0.76
N ARG A 138 8.58 -11.91 1.42
CA ARG A 138 8.46 -10.46 1.23
C ARG A 138 8.47 -10.05 -0.24
N HIS A 139 9.42 -10.57 -1.01
CA HIS A 139 9.59 -10.21 -2.42
C HIS A 139 8.46 -10.73 -3.33
N GLU A 140 7.84 -11.87 -2.99
CA GLU A 140 6.67 -12.39 -3.71
C GLU A 140 5.43 -11.55 -3.37
N ARG A 141 5.25 -11.21 -2.10
CA ARG A 141 4.18 -10.35 -1.62
C ARG A 141 4.22 -8.96 -2.27
N GLU A 142 5.37 -8.27 -2.24
CA GLU A 142 5.53 -6.95 -2.86
C GLU A 142 5.21 -7.00 -4.36
N THR A 143 5.61 -8.05 -5.04
CA THR A 143 5.31 -8.24 -6.47
C THR A 143 3.81 -8.47 -6.71
N LEU A 144 3.15 -9.30 -5.90
CA LEU A 144 1.71 -9.53 -5.97
C LEU A 144 0.93 -8.25 -5.75
N GLU A 145 1.29 -7.50 -4.71
CA GLU A 145 0.62 -6.24 -4.35
C GLU A 145 0.69 -5.19 -5.46
N LEU A 146 1.82 -5.08 -6.15
CA LEU A 146 1.97 -4.11 -7.24
C LEU A 146 1.26 -4.57 -8.52
N VAL A 147 1.43 -5.81 -8.92
CA VAL A 147 0.87 -6.28 -10.20
C VAL A 147 -0.61 -6.65 -10.07
N VAL A 148 -0.97 -7.46 -9.07
CA VAL A 148 -2.33 -8.01 -8.97
C VAL A 148 -3.28 -7.02 -8.30
N TRP A 149 -2.86 -6.41 -7.18
CA TRP A 149 -3.74 -5.52 -6.45
C TRP A 149 -3.80 -4.10 -7.02
N SER A 150 -2.69 -3.62 -7.57
CA SER A 150 -2.61 -2.25 -8.08
C SER A 150 -2.67 -2.18 -9.60
N GLY A 151 -2.70 -3.32 -10.30
CA GLY A 151 -2.82 -3.36 -11.75
C GLY A 151 -1.63 -2.78 -12.51
N LEU A 152 -0.45 -2.70 -11.88
CA LEU A 152 0.76 -2.30 -12.60
C LEU A 152 1.13 -3.36 -13.64
N THR A 153 1.61 -2.92 -14.78
CA THR A 153 2.25 -3.80 -15.75
C THR A 153 3.50 -4.43 -15.13
N MET A 154 3.96 -5.53 -15.70
CA MET A 154 5.18 -6.18 -15.23
C MET A 154 6.41 -5.29 -15.39
N ALA A 155 6.43 -4.38 -16.37
CA ALA A 155 7.49 -3.42 -16.58
C ALA A 155 7.48 -2.34 -15.49
N GLU A 156 6.33 -1.73 -15.22
CA GLU A 156 6.18 -0.74 -14.14
C GLU A 156 6.51 -1.32 -12.76
N ALA A 157 6.10 -2.56 -12.50
CA ALA A 157 6.43 -3.24 -11.25
C ALA A 157 7.94 -3.57 -11.15
N ALA A 158 8.58 -3.92 -12.27
CA ALA A 158 10.02 -4.15 -12.34
C ALA A 158 10.81 -2.87 -12.03
N ASP A 159 10.43 -1.76 -12.65
CA ASP A 159 11.02 -0.44 -12.40
C ASP A 159 10.83 -0.02 -10.94
N ALA A 160 9.60 -0.13 -10.41
CA ALA A 160 9.30 0.21 -9.03
C ALA A 160 10.10 -0.63 -8.01
N LEU A 161 10.28 -1.92 -8.29
CA LEU A 161 11.02 -2.85 -7.41
C LEU A 161 12.53 -2.84 -7.64
N GLY A 162 13.02 -2.19 -8.69
CA GLY A 162 14.43 -2.18 -9.08
C GLY A 162 14.95 -3.57 -9.48
N VAL A 163 14.13 -4.37 -10.17
CA VAL A 163 14.49 -5.74 -10.59
C VAL A 163 14.13 -5.98 -12.07
N PRO A 164 14.79 -6.95 -12.75
CA PRO A 164 14.41 -7.31 -14.12
C PRO A 164 12.97 -7.82 -14.23
N VAL A 165 12.30 -7.56 -15.37
CA VAL A 165 10.93 -8.04 -15.65
C VAL A 165 10.82 -9.56 -15.53
N GLY A 166 11.83 -10.31 -15.93
CA GLY A 166 11.89 -11.77 -15.76
C GLY A 166 11.80 -12.20 -14.29
N THR A 167 12.35 -11.41 -13.37
CA THR A 167 12.26 -11.65 -11.92
C THR A 167 10.82 -11.45 -11.44
N VAL A 168 10.12 -10.42 -11.93
CA VAL A 168 8.70 -10.17 -11.63
C VAL A 168 7.85 -11.37 -12.07
N LYS A 169 8.04 -11.84 -13.33
CA LYS A 169 7.35 -13.02 -13.85
C LYS A 169 7.56 -14.27 -12.99
N ALA A 170 8.83 -14.53 -12.63
CA ALA A 170 9.18 -15.70 -11.80
C ALA A 170 8.57 -15.62 -10.40
N ARG A 171 8.54 -14.44 -9.78
CA ARG A 171 7.89 -14.23 -8.47
C ARG A 171 6.38 -14.48 -8.54
N LEU A 172 5.69 -13.92 -9.54
CA LEU A 172 4.26 -14.14 -9.74
C LEU A 172 3.91 -15.60 -9.99
N HIS A 173 4.73 -16.30 -10.79
CA HIS A 173 4.54 -17.72 -11.03
C HIS A 173 4.64 -18.55 -9.73
N ARG A 174 5.63 -18.27 -8.87
CA ARG A 174 5.74 -18.93 -7.57
C ARG A 174 4.57 -18.60 -6.66
N THR A 175 4.15 -17.33 -6.61
CA THR A 175 2.99 -16.89 -5.83
C THR A 175 1.72 -17.63 -6.26
N ARG A 176 1.44 -17.74 -7.57
CA ARG A 176 0.27 -18.45 -8.08
C ARG A 176 0.20 -19.91 -7.65
N ARG A 177 1.34 -20.57 -7.53
CA ARG A 177 1.41 -21.97 -7.07
C ARG A 177 1.17 -22.13 -5.57
N ARG A 178 1.51 -21.12 -4.77
CA ARG A 178 1.40 -21.16 -3.29
C ARG A 178 0.09 -20.59 -2.76
N PHE A 179 -0.51 -19.66 -3.49
CA PHE A 179 -1.62 -18.86 -2.97
C PHE A 179 -2.90 -19.66 -2.70
N PRO A 180 -3.31 -20.64 -3.53
CA PRO A 180 -4.47 -21.48 -3.24
C PRO A 180 -4.35 -22.22 -1.91
N ASP A 181 -3.19 -22.83 -1.63
CA ASP A 181 -2.93 -23.54 -0.39
C ASP A 181 -2.96 -22.62 0.84
N LEU A 182 -2.49 -21.38 0.66
CA LEU A 182 -2.50 -20.38 1.74
C LEU A 182 -3.91 -19.89 2.06
N LEU A 183 -4.76 -19.69 1.07
CA LEU A 183 -6.15 -19.31 1.28
C LEU A 183 -6.93 -20.41 1.99
N SER A 184 -6.80 -21.66 1.55
CA SER A 184 -7.45 -22.81 2.18
C SER A 184 -7.07 -22.95 3.66
N ARG A 185 -5.79 -22.76 4.01
CA ARG A 185 -5.31 -22.82 5.40
C ARG A 185 -5.78 -21.64 6.26
N VAL A 186 -6.07 -20.50 5.67
CA VAL A 186 -6.62 -19.35 6.41
C VAL A 186 -8.09 -19.57 6.70
N ALA A 187 -8.86 -20.03 5.72
CA ALA A 187 -10.29 -20.34 5.88
C ALA A 187 -10.53 -21.42 6.94
N LEU A 188 -9.77 -22.53 6.90
CA LEU A 188 -9.88 -23.61 7.90
C LEU A 188 -9.56 -23.16 9.34
N ASN A 189 -8.63 -22.22 9.53
CA ASN A 189 -8.31 -21.71 10.86
C ASN A 189 -9.38 -20.74 11.40
N GLU A 190 -10.20 -20.14 10.53
CA GLU A 190 -11.30 -19.24 10.93
C GLU A 190 -12.55 -20.03 11.35
N GLU A 191 -12.76 -21.20 10.76
CA GLU A 191 -13.87 -22.10 11.14
C GLU A 191 -13.61 -22.82 12.49
N LEU A 192 -12.36 -22.83 12.98
CA LEU A 192 -11.95 -23.51 14.21
C LEU A 192 -11.70 -22.54 15.39
N SER A 193 -11.92 -21.22 15.22
CA SER A 193 -11.70 -20.18 16.23
C SER A 193 -12.99 -19.51 16.64
#